data_ba66373e0784aa8f5063cb93d536b7fa
#
_entry.id   ba66373e0784aa8f5063cb93d536b7fa
#
_cell.length_a   1.000
_cell.length_b   1.000
_cell.length_c   1.000
_cell.angle_alpha   90.00
_cell.angle_beta   90.00
_cell.angle_gamma   90.00
#
_symmetry.space_group_name_H-M   'P 1'
#
loop_
_entity.id
_entity.type
_entity.pdbx_description
1 polymer ?
#
loop_
_entity_poly.entity_id
_entity_poly.type
_entity_poly.pdbx_seq_one_letter_code
_entity_poly.pdbx_strand_id
1 'polypeptide(L)'
;VFYFHGLVSSRLEGALAHAAGLRRNVRIVALDRPGFGLSDPRPGHRIVDVADDVADVADALGLPQFSLASVSTGGPFALATAARLPDRVRAISLISSPAPYREPSSLVGMDIRSRLMLVWLPRFAPWLLGPIWKRLAQLSDRDPAGLLRMVADTMPSSERRAISSPEIAEVFMDSAYEA
;
A
#
# COMPACT_ATOMS: atom_id res chain seq x y z
N VAL A 1 1.49 -15.22 -5.29
CA VAL A 1 1.01 -14.29 -4.26
C VAL A 1 0.74 -12.95 -4.91
N PHE A 2 -0.48 -12.40 -4.75
CA PHE A 2 -0.78 -11.02 -5.10
C PHE A 2 -0.30 -10.09 -3.98
N TYR A 3 0.40 -9.03 -4.36
CA TYR A 3 1.01 -8.06 -3.45
C TYR A 3 0.34 -6.69 -3.61
N PHE A 4 -0.10 -6.12 -2.48
CA PHE A 4 -0.73 -4.80 -2.42
C PHE A 4 0.21 -3.79 -1.76
N HIS A 5 0.63 -2.81 -2.53
CA HIS A 5 1.57 -1.77 -2.11
C HIS A 5 0.97 -0.75 -1.10
N GLY A 6 1.85 -0.01 -0.43
CA GLY A 6 1.51 1.05 0.51
C GLY A 6 0.89 2.29 -0.14
N LEU A 7 0.75 3.39 0.62
CA LEU A 7 0.05 4.60 0.16
C LEU A 7 0.86 5.38 -0.87
N VAL A 8 2.10 5.70 -0.55
CA VAL A 8 3.01 6.45 -1.44
C VAL A 8 3.94 5.44 -2.07
N SER A 9 3.39 4.58 -2.94
CA SER A 9 4.11 3.48 -3.54
C SER A 9 3.36 2.95 -4.76
N SER A 10 4.01 2.09 -5.54
CA SER A 10 3.48 1.43 -6.73
C SER A 10 3.72 -0.08 -6.69
N ARG A 11 3.41 -0.79 -7.80
CA ARG A 11 3.75 -2.21 -7.98
C ARG A 11 5.23 -2.52 -7.75
N LEU A 12 6.12 -1.53 -7.93
CA LEU A 12 7.57 -1.71 -7.76
C LEU A 12 7.95 -2.11 -6.32
N GLU A 13 7.14 -1.74 -5.32
CA GLU A 13 7.33 -2.20 -3.94
C GLU A 13 7.34 -3.73 -3.81
N GLY A 14 6.67 -4.44 -4.72
CA GLY A 14 6.70 -5.90 -4.80
C GLY A 14 8.11 -6.48 -5.04
N ALA A 15 9.05 -5.68 -5.54
CA ALA A 15 10.44 -6.08 -5.71
C ALA A 15 11.13 -6.43 -4.38
N LEU A 16 10.72 -5.80 -3.26
CA LEU A 16 11.22 -6.15 -1.92
C LEU A 16 10.95 -7.62 -1.55
N ALA A 17 9.87 -8.19 -2.07
CA ALA A 17 9.53 -9.60 -1.84
C ALA A 17 10.18 -10.56 -2.85
N HIS A 18 10.80 -10.05 -3.93
CA HIS A 18 11.26 -10.85 -5.07
C HIS A 18 12.29 -11.90 -4.66
N ALA A 19 13.37 -11.50 -3.98
CA ALA A 19 14.44 -12.41 -3.56
C ALA A 19 13.92 -13.51 -2.62
N ALA A 20 13.01 -13.17 -1.70
CA ALA A 20 12.39 -14.16 -0.82
C ALA A 20 11.45 -15.08 -1.61
N GLY A 21 10.73 -14.56 -2.59
CA GLY A 21 9.87 -15.31 -3.49
C GLY A 21 10.67 -16.36 -4.27
N LEU A 22 11.79 -15.97 -4.88
CA LEU A 22 12.66 -16.89 -5.61
C LEU A 22 13.17 -18.04 -4.71
N ARG A 23 13.67 -17.73 -3.50
CA ARG A 23 14.14 -18.74 -2.56
C ARG A 23 13.06 -19.74 -2.12
N ARG A 24 11.82 -19.38 -2.19
CA ARG A 24 10.67 -20.19 -1.76
C ARG A 24 9.82 -20.71 -2.91
N ASN A 25 10.26 -20.51 -4.16
CA ASN A 25 9.51 -20.85 -5.37
C ASN A 25 8.08 -20.22 -5.34
N VAL A 26 7.99 -18.96 -4.95
CA VAL A 26 6.74 -18.19 -4.87
C VAL A 26 6.78 -17.10 -5.91
N ARG A 27 5.79 -17.09 -6.81
CA ARG A 27 5.57 -16.01 -7.78
C ARG A 27 4.89 -14.83 -7.09
N ILE A 28 5.50 -13.64 -7.18
CA ILE A 28 4.91 -12.38 -6.73
C ILE A 28 4.25 -11.70 -7.93
N VAL A 29 3.01 -11.27 -7.76
CA VAL A 29 2.23 -10.48 -8.73
C VAL A 29 1.83 -9.20 -8.02
N ALA A 30 2.46 -8.10 -8.35
CA ALA A 30 2.15 -6.80 -7.80
C ALA A 30 1.38 -5.97 -8.83
N LEU A 31 0.29 -5.34 -8.40
CA LEU A 31 -0.59 -4.52 -9.25
C LEU A 31 -0.54 -3.07 -8.76
N ASP A 32 -0.52 -2.14 -9.71
CA ASP A 32 -0.83 -0.76 -9.40
C ASP A 32 -2.33 -0.62 -9.19
N ARG A 33 -2.72 -0.03 -8.08
CA ARG A 33 -4.13 0.32 -7.86
C ARG A 33 -4.56 1.44 -8.81
N PRO A 34 -5.84 1.56 -9.15
CA PRO A 34 -6.32 2.66 -9.99
C PRO A 34 -5.81 4.03 -9.53
N GLY A 35 -5.16 4.76 -10.43
CA GLY A 35 -4.55 6.07 -10.18
C GLY A 35 -3.16 6.03 -9.55
N PHE A 36 -2.54 4.86 -9.41
CA PHE A 36 -1.16 4.70 -8.97
C PHE A 36 -0.31 4.11 -10.11
N GLY A 37 0.98 4.46 -10.12
CA GLY A 37 1.93 3.92 -11.09
C GLY A 37 1.47 4.09 -12.54
N LEU A 38 1.37 2.99 -13.26
CA LEU A 38 0.93 2.97 -14.66
C LEU A 38 -0.56 2.71 -14.84
N SER A 39 -1.34 2.59 -13.76
CA SER A 39 -2.77 2.35 -13.83
C SER A 39 -3.55 3.65 -13.96
N ASP A 40 -4.49 3.68 -14.91
CA ASP A 40 -5.37 4.82 -15.11
C ASP A 40 -6.23 5.11 -13.87
N PRO A 41 -6.52 6.40 -13.58
CA PRO A 41 -7.49 6.76 -12.56
C PRO A 41 -8.87 6.20 -12.87
N ARG A 42 -9.55 5.64 -11.86
CA ARG A 42 -10.92 5.14 -11.98
C ARG A 42 -11.83 5.85 -10.99
N PRO A 43 -12.45 6.97 -11.37
CA PRO A 43 -13.34 7.72 -10.49
C PRO A 43 -14.47 6.85 -9.94
N GLY A 44 -14.72 6.96 -8.63
CA GLY A 44 -15.75 6.16 -7.96
C GLY A 44 -15.33 4.73 -7.59
N HIS A 45 -14.11 4.30 -7.92
CA HIS A 45 -13.57 3.01 -7.51
C HIS A 45 -13.51 2.91 -5.97
N ARG A 46 -14.04 1.81 -5.45
CA ARG A 46 -14.07 1.51 -4.02
C ARG A 46 -13.03 0.45 -3.69
N ILE A 47 -12.64 0.37 -2.41
CA ILE A 47 -11.69 -0.65 -1.93
C ILE A 47 -12.12 -2.06 -2.32
N VAL A 48 -13.42 -2.35 -2.29
CA VAL A 48 -13.95 -3.68 -2.61
C VAL A 48 -13.88 -4.02 -4.11
N ASP A 49 -13.81 -3.04 -4.98
CA ASP A 49 -13.82 -3.25 -6.44
C ASP A 49 -12.45 -3.77 -6.93
N VAL A 50 -11.38 -3.65 -6.13
CA VAL A 50 -10.06 -4.22 -6.45
C VAL A 50 -10.10 -5.76 -6.54
N ALA A 51 -11.07 -6.38 -5.91
CA ALA A 51 -11.23 -7.83 -5.97
C ALA A 51 -11.54 -8.30 -7.41
N ASP A 52 -12.29 -7.51 -8.16
CA ASP A 52 -12.62 -7.81 -9.56
C ASP A 52 -11.35 -7.67 -10.43
N ASP A 53 -10.54 -6.61 -10.22
CA ASP A 53 -9.27 -6.41 -10.91
C ASP A 53 -8.28 -7.57 -10.62
N VAL A 54 -8.22 -8.05 -9.37
CA VAL A 54 -7.40 -9.21 -8.98
C VAL A 54 -7.92 -10.49 -9.62
N ALA A 55 -9.25 -10.69 -9.70
CA ALA A 55 -9.84 -11.85 -10.32
C ALA A 55 -9.49 -11.92 -11.82
N ASP A 56 -9.64 -10.79 -12.53
CA ASP A 56 -9.32 -10.70 -13.95
C ASP A 56 -7.85 -11.02 -14.24
N VAL A 57 -6.92 -10.47 -13.45
CA VAL A 57 -5.50 -10.78 -13.60
C VAL A 57 -5.20 -12.23 -13.23
N ALA A 58 -5.82 -12.77 -12.18
CA ALA A 58 -5.64 -14.16 -11.78
C ALA A 58 -6.11 -15.11 -12.87
N ASP A 59 -7.24 -14.82 -13.52
CA ASP A 59 -7.79 -15.61 -14.62
C ASP A 59 -6.88 -15.55 -15.86
N ALA A 60 -6.41 -14.36 -16.23
CA ALA A 60 -5.45 -14.18 -17.31
C ALA A 60 -4.12 -14.91 -17.07
N LEU A 61 -3.74 -15.11 -15.82
CA LEU A 61 -2.54 -15.85 -15.42
C LEU A 61 -2.78 -17.34 -15.16
N GLY A 62 -4.02 -17.83 -15.30
CA GLY A 62 -4.39 -19.23 -15.03
C GLY A 62 -4.24 -19.61 -13.55
N LEU A 63 -4.51 -18.69 -12.63
CA LEU A 63 -4.34 -18.88 -11.18
C LEU A 63 -5.72 -19.09 -10.51
N PRO A 64 -6.23 -20.33 -10.39
CA PRO A 64 -7.54 -20.59 -9.77
C PRO A 64 -7.56 -20.24 -8.28
N GLN A 65 -6.40 -20.36 -7.61
CA GLN A 65 -6.22 -20.00 -6.20
C GLN A 65 -4.89 -19.29 -5.98
N PHE A 66 -4.86 -18.38 -5.02
CA PHE A 66 -3.69 -17.55 -4.70
C PHE A 66 -3.69 -17.11 -3.23
N SER A 67 -2.56 -16.60 -2.78
CA SER A 67 -2.44 -15.94 -1.49
C SER A 67 -2.26 -14.43 -1.68
N LEU A 68 -2.52 -13.65 -0.65
CA LEU A 68 -2.39 -12.21 -0.64
C LEU A 68 -1.29 -11.78 0.34
N ALA A 69 -0.53 -10.78 -0.03
CA ALA A 69 0.39 -10.08 0.85
C ALA A 69 0.17 -8.57 0.70
N SER A 70 0.33 -7.83 1.76
CA SER A 70 0.13 -6.39 1.74
C SER A 70 0.98 -5.66 2.75
N VAL A 71 1.33 -4.42 2.42
CA VAL A 71 2.01 -3.50 3.34
C VAL A 71 1.14 -2.28 3.56
N SER A 72 1.11 -1.78 4.79
CA SER A 72 0.47 -0.52 5.16
C SER A 72 -0.97 -0.42 4.63
N THR A 73 -1.29 0.63 3.88
CA THR A 73 -2.62 0.87 3.30
C THR A 73 -3.04 -0.15 2.22
N GLY A 74 -2.17 -1.05 1.80
CA GLY A 74 -2.55 -2.21 0.99
C GLY A 74 -3.44 -3.21 1.71
N GLY A 75 -3.40 -3.25 3.07
CA GLY A 75 -4.16 -4.20 3.88
C GLY A 75 -5.66 -4.21 3.67
N PRO A 76 -6.36 -3.07 3.70
CA PRO A 76 -7.79 -2.99 3.41
C PRO A 76 -8.17 -3.59 2.05
N PHE A 77 -7.34 -3.43 1.03
CA PHE A 77 -7.56 -4.01 -0.31
C PHE A 77 -7.38 -5.53 -0.31
N ALA A 78 -6.35 -6.04 0.39
CA ALA A 78 -6.15 -7.47 0.56
C ALA A 78 -7.33 -8.12 1.32
N LEU A 79 -7.81 -7.49 2.40
CA LEU A 79 -8.96 -7.97 3.16
C LEU A 79 -10.25 -7.94 2.33
N ALA A 80 -10.48 -6.87 1.56
CA ALA A 80 -11.64 -6.77 0.68
C ALA A 80 -11.61 -7.85 -0.43
N THR A 81 -10.44 -8.10 -1.00
CA THR A 81 -10.24 -9.18 -1.99
C THR A 81 -10.56 -10.55 -1.37
N ALA A 82 -10.05 -10.83 -0.18
CA ALA A 82 -10.34 -12.11 0.49
C ALA A 82 -11.82 -12.28 0.84
N ALA A 83 -12.48 -11.21 1.27
CA ALA A 83 -13.91 -11.25 1.58
C ALA A 83 -14.78 -11.48 0.32
N ARG A 84 -14.35 -10.97 -0.83
CA ARG A 84 -15.07 -11.14 -2.11
C ARG A 84 -14.77 -12.45 -2.82
N LEU A 85 -13.57 -13.00 -2.62
CA LEU A 85 -13.07 -14.19 -3.31
C LEU A 85 -12.64 -15.29 -2.32
N PRO A 86 -13.50 -15.69 -1.37
CA PRO A 86 -13.12 -16.60 -0.27
C PRO A 86 -12.63 -17.97 -0.78
N ASP A 87 -13.19 -18.46 -1.88
CA ASP A 87 -12.83 -19.75 -2.46
C ASP A 87 -11.50 -19.72 -3.24
N ARG A 88 -11.03 -18.54 -3.59
CA ARG A 88 -9.77 -18.32 -4.34
C ARG A 88 -8.60 -17.94 -3.45
N VAL A 89 -8.84 -17.34 -2.29
CA VAL A 89 -7.79 -16.85 -1.38
C VAL A 89 -7.43 -17.90 -0.35
N ARG A 90 -6.18 -18.42 -0.42
CA ARG A 90 -5.67 -19.45 0.50
C ARG A 90 -5.17 -18.89 1.82
N ALA A 91 -4.51 -17.73 1.77
CA ALA A 91 -3.89 -17.10 2.94
C ALA A 91 -3.72 -15.60 2.70
N ILE A 92 -3.63 -14.85 3.79
CA ILE A 92 -3.38 -13.40 3.78
C ILE A 92 -2.23 -13.11 4.73
N SER A 93 -1.27 -12.31 4.27
CA SER A 93 -0.22 -11.71 5.11
C SER A 93 -0.42 -10.19 5.14
N LEU A 94 -0.63 -9.64 6.33
CA LEU A 94 -0.79 -8.21 6.56
C LEU A 94 0.44 -7.68 7.30
N ILE A 95 1.17 -6.76 6.69
CA ILE A 95 2.38 -6.15 7.27
C ILE A 95 2.09 -4.68 7.56
N SER A 96 2.14 -4.29 8.84
CA SER A 96 1.91 -2.90 9.29
C SER A 96 0.62 -2.27 8.74
N SER A 97 -0.43 -3.06 8.57
CA SER A 97 -1.70 -2.62 8.00
C SER A 97 -2.52 -1.81 9.00
N PRO A 98 -3.23 -0.76 8.55
CA PRO A 98 -4.12 -0.02 9.43
C PRO A 98 -5.30 -0.89 9.87
N ALA A 99 -5.66 -0.78 11.14
CA ALA A 99 -6.91 -1.31 11.68
C ALA A 99 -8.09 -0.38 11.35
N PRO A 100 -9.35 -0.85 11.49
CA PRO A 100 -10.51 0.02 11.28
C PRO A 100 -10.53 1.20 12.26
N TYR A 101 -10.32 2.42 11.78
CA TYR A 101 -10.24 3.63 12.61
C TYR A 101 -11.56 4.01 13.32
N ARG A 102 -12.65 3.32 13.03
CA ARG A 102 -13.91 3.47 13.78
C ARG A 102 -13.89 2.82 15.14
N GLU A 103 -13.02 1.84 15.35
CA GLU A 103 -12.85 1.15 16.61
C GLU A 103 -11.92 1.95 17.53
N PRO A 104 -12.36 2.38 18.72
CA PRO A 104 -11.54 3.17 19.63
C PRO A 104 -10.21 2.50 20.00
N SER A 105 -10.20 1.17 20.11
CA SER A 105 -9.00 0.37 20.38
C SER A 105 -7.92 0.52 19.31
N SER A 106 -8.30 0.77 18.06
CA SER A 106 -7.38 0.99 16.95
C SER A 106 -6.60 2.31 17.04
N LEU A 107 -7.06 3.23 17.89
CA LEU A 107 -6.43 4.54 18.08
C LEU A 107 -5.50 4.57 19.28
N VAL A 108 -5.45 3.50 20.07
CA VAL A 108 -4.55 3.43 21.24
C VAL A 108 -3.12 3.46 20.79
N GLY A 109 -2.34 4.37 21.36
CA GLY A 109 -0.92 4.57 20.98
C GLY A 109 -0.68 5.41 19.72
N MET A 110 -1.71 5.74 18.96
CA MET A 110 -1.57 6.61 17.78
C MET A 110 -1.31 8.06 18.24
N ASP A 111 -0.26 8.68 17.71
CA ASP A 111 0.07 10.06 17.99
C ASP A 111 -0.96 11.04 17.40
N ILE A 112 -0.97 12.28 17.89
CA ILE A 112 -1.97 13.28 17.53
C ILE A 112 -1.93 13.68 16.05
N ARG A 113 -0.74 13.68 15.43
CA ARG A 113 -0.58 14.06 14.01
C ARG A 113 -1.17 12.98 13.12
N SER A 114 -0.87 11.71 13.41
CA SER A 114 -1.43 10.56 12.72
C SER A 114 -2.95 10.50 12.87
N ARG A 115 -3.51 10.78 14.06
CA ARG A 115 -4.96 10.89 14.25
C ARG A 115 -5.58 12.00 13.42
N LEU A 116 -4.92 13.17 13.38
CA LEU A 116 -5.38 14.30 12.57
C LEU A 116 -5.43 13.93 11.08
N MET A 117 -4.34 13.37 10.55
CA MET A 117 -4.19 13.09 9.11
C MET A 117 -5.01 11.88 8.64
N LEU A 118 -5.06 10.80 9.43
CA LEU A 118 -5.64 9.53 8.98
C LEU A 118 -7.09 9.33 9.43
N VAL A 119 -7.53 10.04 10.46
CA VAL A 119 -8.88 9.85 11.03
C VAL A 119 -9.73 11.10 10.88
N TRP A 120 -9.27 12.24 11.41
CA TRP A 120 -10.10 13.43 11.50
C TRP A 120 -10.20 14.18 10.18
N LEU A 121 -9.08 14.38 9.49
CA LEU A 121 -9.07 15.10 8.23
C LEU A 121 -9.94 14.40 7.16
N PRO A 122 -9.83 13.07 6.93
CA PRO A 122 -10.69 12.38 5.98
C PRO A 122 -12.18 12.43 6.35
N ARG A 123 -12.49 12.53 7.66
CA ARG A 123 -13.86 12.53 8.14
C ARG A 123 -14.52 13.90 8.13
N PHE A 124 -13.78 14.96 8.48
CA PHE A 124 -14.35 16.29 8.72
C PHE A 124 -13.97 17.32 7.66
N ALA A 125 -12.87 17.12 6.97
CA ALA A 125 -12.38 18.03 5.94
C ALA A 125 -11.77 17.30 4.73
N PRO A 126 -12.51 16.34 4.10
CA PRO A 126 -11.96 15.53 3.00
C PRO A 126 -11.48 16.36 1.79
N TRP A 127 -12.04 17.56 1.60
CA TRP A 127 -11.63 18.47 0.52
C TRP A 127 -10.18 18.99 0.64
N LEU A 128 -9.60 18.96 1.84
CA LEU A 128 -8.19 19.31 2.06
C LEU A 128 -7.23 18.20 1.64
N LEU A 129 -7.70 16.97 1.50
CA LEU A 129 -6.84 15.85 1.11
C LEU A 129 -6.28 16.03 -0.30
N GLY A 130 -7.08 16.47 -1.26
CA GLY A 130 -6.64 16.69 -2.63
C GLY A 130 -5.43 17.62 -2.73
N PRO A 131 -5.47 18.85 -2.19
CA PRO A 131 -4.31 19.74 -2.14
C PRO A 131 -3.09 19.16 -1.41
N ILE A 132 -3.30 18.42 -0.32
CA ILE A 132 -2.22 17.79 0.44
C ILE A 132 -1.54 16.71 -0.39
N TRP A 133 -2.31 15.81 -1.00
CA TRP A 133 -1.76 14.75 -1.85
C TRP A 133 -1.06 15.30 -3.09
N LYS A 134 -1.63 16.32 -3.73
CA LYS A 134 -0.98 17.01 -4.84
C LYS A 134 0.38 17.61 -4.45
N ARG A 135 0.49 18.16 -3.24
CA ARG A 135 1.76 18.69 -2.75
C ARG A 135 2.77 17.58 -2.43
N LEU A 136 2.31 16.45 -1.90
CA LEU A 136 3.18 15.29 -1.64
C LEU A 136 3.67 14.66 -2.94
N ALA A 137 2.83 14.52 -3.94
CA ALA A 137 3.22 14.07 -5.27
C ALA A 137 4.28 14.99 -5.90
N GLN A 138 4.07 16.33 -5.84
CA GLN A 138 5.08 17.29 -6.31
C GLN A 138 6.40 17.21 -5.53
N LEU A 139 6.36 16.85 -4.27
CA LEU A 139 7.57 16.63 -3.47
C LEU A 139 8.27 15.34 -3.88
N SER A 140 7.51 14.27 -4.14
CA SER A 140 8.04 13.02 -4.69
C SER A 140 8.81 13.25 -6.00
N ASP A 141 8.25 14.02 -6.91
CA ASP A 141 8.88 14.35 -8.19
C ASP A 141 10.17 15.17 -8.04
N ARG A 142 10.22 16.10 -7.08
CA ARG A 142 11.31 17.07 -6.93
C ARG A 142 12.40 16.61 -5.97
N ASP A 143 12.04 15.95 -4.91
CA ASP A 143 12.95 15.49 -3.84
C ASP A 143 12.45 14.19 -3.20
N PRO A 144 12.55 13.07 -3.92
CA PRO A 144 12.11 11.75 -3.40
C PRO A 144 12.89 11.36 -2.14
N ALA A 145 14.16 11.74 -2.01
CA ALA A 145 14.94 11.52 -0.80
C ALA A 145 14.44 12.36 0.38
N GLY A 146 13.95 13.57 0.13
CA GLY A 146 13.28 14.41 1.15
C GLY A 146 11.96 13.82 1.61
N LEU A 147 11.18 13.27 0.70
CA LEU A 147 9.96 12.54 1.03
C LEU A 147 10.26 11.32 1.90
N LEU A 148 11.27 10.52 1.53
CA LEU A 148 11.71 9.37 2.32
C LEU A 148 12.12 9.78 3.74
N ARG A 149 12.92 10.86 3.88
CA ARG A 149 13.30 11.41 5.20
C ARG A 149 12.08 11.82 6.01
N MET A 150 11.15 12.54 5.40
CA MET A 150 9.91 12.98 6.06
C MET A 150 9.09 11.78 6.58
N VAL A 151 8.96 10.72 5.79
CA VAL A 151 8.27 9.47 6.19
C VAL A 151 9.05 8.79 7.32
N ALA A 152 10.37 8.63 7.17
CA ALA A 152 11.24 8.01 8.17
C ALA A 152 11.19 8.72 9.53
N ASP A 153 11.08 10.05 9.54
CA ASP A 153 11.02 10.84 10.78
C ASP A 153 9.74 10.64 11.59
N THR A 154 8.68 10.09 10.96
CA THR A 154 7.45 9.71 11.66
C THR A 154 7.53 8.33 12.30
N MET A 155 8.56 7.55 11.99
CA MET A 155 8.70 6.15 12.41
C MET A 155 9.56 5.99 13.67
N PRO A 156 9.35 4.91 14.46
CA PRO A 156 10.26 4.50 15.52
C PRO A 156 11.69 4.27 14.98
N SER A 157 12.69 4.40 15.85
CA SER A 157 14.11 4.33 15.46
C SER A 157 14.51 3.00 14.80
N SER A 158 13.86 1.89 15.16
CA SER A 158 14.09 0.58 14.53
C SER A 158 13.61 0.54 13.08
N GLU A 159 12.41 1.06 12.84
CA GLU A 159 11.79 1.10 11.52
C GLU A 159 12.49 2.13 10.62
N ARG A 160 12.86 3.27 11.19
CA ARG A 160 13.66 4.30 10.50
C ARG A 160 14.95 3.74 9.92
N ARG A 161 15.67 2.90 10.69
CA ARG A 161 16.89 2.24 10.20
C ARG A 161 16.61 1.28 9.05
N ALA A 162 15.49 0.56 9.12
CA ALA A 162 15.10 -0.38 8.06
C ALA A 162 14.78 0.34 6.75
N ILE A 163 13.90 1.35 6.79
CA ILE A 163 13.49 2.09 5.58
C ILE A 163 14.64 2.91 4.96
N SER A 164 15.64 3.27 5.77
CA SER A 164 16.83 4.00 5.30
C SER A 164 17.95 3.06 4.80
N SER A 165 17.75 1.74 4.82
CA SER A 165 18.72 0.83 4.19
C SER A 165 18.77 1.07 2.67
N PRO A 166 19.94 0.98 2.02
CA PRO A 166 20.07 1.32 0.59
C PRO A 166 19.08 0.57 -0.30
N GLU A 167 18.90 -0.73 -0.08
CA GLU A 167 17.99 -1.58 -0.84
C GLU A 167 16.52 -1.13 -0.73
N ILE A 168 16.07 -0.85 0.49
CA ILE A 168 14.67 -0.43 0.73
C ILE A 168 14.46 1.01 0.27
N ALA A 169 15.44 1.89 0.49
CA ALA A 169 15.37 3.29 0.09
C ALA A 169 15.27 3.44 -1.43
N GLU A 170 16.05 2.67 -2.20
CA GLU A 170 15.99 2.66 -3.67
C GLU A 170 14.59 2.26 -4.16
N VAL A 171 14.09 1.11 -3.73
CA VAL A 171 12.75 0.63 -4.10
C VAL A 171 11.65 1.60 -3.67
N PHE A 172 11.79 2.21 -2.48
CA PHE A 172 10.82 3.22 -2.02
C PHE A 172 10.82 4.46 -2.91
N MET A 173 12.00 4.98 -3.27
CA MET A 173 12.12 6.17 -4.13
C MET A 173 11.56 5.90 -5.52
N ASP A 174 11.89 4.76 -6.13
CA ASP A 174 11.37 4.36 -7.45
C ASP A 174 9.85 4.19 -7.41
N SER A 175 9.33 3.51 -6.38
CA SER A 175 7.90 3.31 -6.19
C SER A 175 7.14 4.62 -5.97
N ALA A 176 7.73 5.53 -5.20
CA ALA A 176 7.12 6.83 -4.89
C ALA A 176 7.16 7.79 -6.08
N TYR A 177 8.16 7.67 -6.97
CA TYR A 177 8.23 8.43 -8.21
C TYR A 177 7.12 8.03 -9.19
N GLU A 178 6.73 6.75 -9.21
CA GLU A 178 5.64 6.26 -10.05
C GLU A 178 4.23 6.42 -9.42
N ALA A 179 4.13 6.68 -8.11
CA ALA A 179 2.85 6.74 -7.41
C ALA A 179 2.11 8.07 -7.60
#